data_1cacccdf1eb137fa7e5e5588743207a7
#
_entry.id   1cacccdf1eb137fa7e5e5588743207a7
#
_cell.length_a   1.000
_cell.length_b   1.000
_cell.length_c   1.000
_cell.angle_alpha   90.00
_cell.angle_beta   90.00
_cell.angle_gamma   90.00
#
_symmetry.space_group_name_H-M   'P 1'
#
loop_
_entity.id
_entity.type
_entity.pdbx_description
1 polymer ?
#
loop_
_entity_poly.entity_id
_entity_poly.type
_entity_poly.pdbx_seq_one_letter_code
_entity_poly.pdbx_strand_id
1 'polypeptide(L)'
;GVIDANVDDADNALSCDDYAAGTGYSLEAYLAAYDPDTWGRTTRPSGPLEDARIVARNRQQARVRIRPGSNTTIVGLGKEATIRGAWFDLRGNSATDRRSNIIIRNLTFEDTFDCFPAWDPLDGAQGNWNAQYDAISLREVENVWIDHNTFRNVTTPNDSLPSYFSRKFEVHDGQVDITNGSDLVTVSWNRFEGHDKLMLIGSSDGATGDRGRLRVTLHHNLFDDAGQRAPRVRFGQVHIYNNYYRIRNPDNYAYSWGVGIESQIYAEENFFFSLRQITPDRFIARFNGTALTAINNLTSRDV
;
A
#
# COMPACT_ATOMS: atom_id res chain seq x y z
N GLY A 1 2.51 6.22 -23.20
CA GLY A 1 3.80 6.79 -22.78
C GLY A 1 4.00 6.66 -21.28
N VAL A 2 5.23 6.84 -20.81
CA VAL A 2 5.60 6.76 -19.40
C VAL A 2 5.86 8.16 -18.87
N ILE A 3 5.31 8.46 -17.69
CA ILE A 3 5.70 9.61 -16.87
C ILE A 3 6.46 9.03 -15.69
N ASP A 4 7.76 9.31 -15.58
CA ASP A 4 8.62 8.85 -14.51
C ASP A 4 8.79 9.98 -13.47
N ALA A 5 8.49 9.71 -12.21
CA ALA A 5 8.63 10.69 -11.14
C ALA A 5 10.06 10.75 -10.56
N ASN A 6 10.90 9.75 -10.83
CA ASN A 6 12.28 9.69 -10.36
C ASN A 6 13.26 10.25 -11.41
N VAL A 7 12.97 11.45 -11.91
CA VAL A 7 13.85 12.18 -12.84
C VAL A 7 14.07 13.60 -12.32
N ASP A 8 15.20 14.21 -12.70
CA ASP A 8 15.44 15.62 -12.43
C ASP A 8 14.71 16.54 -13.45
N ASP A 9 14.94 17.85 -13.39
CA ASP A 9 14.29 18.82 -14.27
C ASP A 9 14.80 18.78 -15.74
N ALA A 10 15.86 17.98 -15.98
CA ALA A 10 16.41 17.72 -17.31
C ALA A 10 16.09 16.29 -17.80
N ASP A 11 15.13 15.61 -17.14
CA ASP A 11 14.70 14.22 -17.42
C ASP A 11 15.80 13.16 -17.21
N ASN A 12 16.86 13.45 -16.42
CA ASN A 12 17.83 12.42 -16.03
C ASN A 12 17.28 11.60 -14.86
N ALA A 13 17.47 10.27 -14.91
CA ALA A 13 17.05 9.38 -13.85
C ALA A 13 17.77 9.69 -12.53
N LEU A 14 17.00 9.74 -11.43
CA LEU A 14 17.51 9.92 -10.07
C LEU A 14 17.51 8.56 -9.34
N SER A 15 18.66 8.23 -8.76
CA SER A 15 18.85 7.08 -7.89
C SER A 15 18.63 7.43 -6.43
N CYS A 16 18.61 6.43 -5.55
CA CYS A 16 18.58 6.65 -4.11
C CYS A 16 19.82 7.41 -3.61
N ASP A 17 20.98 7.19 -4.23
CA ASP A 17 22.22 7.89 -3.89
C ASP A 17 22.14 9.38 -4.23
N ASP A 18 21.46 9.75 -5.31
CA ASP A 18 21.26 11.16 -5.67
C ASP A 18 20.43 11.91 -4.61
N TYR A 19 19.39 11.28 -4.09
CA TYR A 19 18.60 11.85 -2.98
C TYR A 19 19.38 11.91 -1.68
N ALA A 20 20.30 10.97 -1.43
CA ALA A 20 21.13 10.92 -0.24
C ALA A 20 22.35 11.85 -0.30
N ALA A 21 22.77 12.28 -1.49
CA ALA A 21 23.98 13.06 -1.70
C ALA A 21 24.09 14.28 -0.79
N GLY A 22 25.19 14.37 -0.02
CA GLY A 22 25.45 15.50 0.89
C GLY A 22 24.56 15.55 2.14
N THR A 23 23.73 14.53 2.42
CA THR A 23 22.95 14.45 3.66
C THR A 23 23.71 13.83 4.82
N GLY A 24 24.75 13.04 4.54
CA GLY A 24 25.45 12.22 5.52
C GLY A 24 24.81 10.83 5.71
N TYR A 25 23.75 10.51 5.01
CA TYR A 25 23.16 9.18 5.02
C TYR A 25 23.91 8.21 4.09
N SER A 26 24.13 7.01 4.55
CA SER A 26 24.35 5.83 3.72
C SER A 26 23.66 4.63 4.36
N LEU A 27 23.18 3.70 3.56
CA LEU A 27 22.53 2.48 4.09
C LEU A 27 23.49 1.67 4.94
N GLU A 28 24.77 1.53 4.52
CA GLU A 28 25.79 0.81 5.28
C GLU A 28 25.98 1.41 6.69
N ALA A 29 26.16 2.73 6.79
CA ALA A 29 26.32 3.39 8.07
C ALA A 29 25.06 3.26 8.94
N TYR A 30 23.88 3.34 8.32
CA TYR A 30 22.59 3.19 9.01
C TYR A 30 22.45 1.78 9.61
N LEU A 31 22.76 0.74 8.82
CA LEU A 31 22.72 -0.64 9.28
C LEU A 31 23.71 -0.88 10.42
N ALA A 32 24.94 -0.33 10.33
CA ALA A 32 25.93 -0.48 11.39
C ALA A 32 25.53 0.24 12.70
N ALA A 33 24.90 1.42 12.59
CA ALA A 33 24.53 2.23 13.75
C ALA A 33 23.29 1.69 14.50
N TYR A 34 22.34 1.12 13.78
CA TYR A 34 21.06 0.69 14.35
C TYR A 34 20.86 -0.83 14.31
N ASP A 35 21.97 -1.57 14.25
CA ASP A 35 21.94 -3.03 14.36
C ASP A 35 21.27 -3.45 15.68
N PRO A 36 20.20 -4.27 15.62
CA PRO A 36 19.48 -4.71 16.81
C PRO A 36 20.31 -5.40 17.88
N ASP A 37 21.47 -5.97 17.52
CA ASP A 37 22.36 -6.62 18.48
C ASP A 37 23.19 -5.61 19.31
N THR A 38 23.32 -4.39 18.81
CA THR A 38 24.04 -3.29 19.48
C THR A 38 23.13 -2.15 19.92
N TRP A 39 22.21 -1.70 19.06
CA TRP A 39 21.24 -0.65 19.37
C TRP A 39 20.10 -1.13 20.28
N GLY A 40 19.74 -2.41 20.14
CA GLY A 40 18.61 -3.01 20.83
C GLY A 40 17.30 -2.89 20.04
N ARG A 41 16.22 -3.40 20.66
CA ARG A 41 14.88 -3.47 20.04
C ARG A 41 13.81 -2.71 20.82
N THR A 42 14.21 -1.82 21.74
CA THR A 42 13.27 -1.10 22.62
C THR A 42 13.09 0.37 22.26
N THR A 43 13.92 0.88 21.38
CA THR A 43 13.94 2.31 21.01
C THR A 43 14.11 2.46 19.50
N ARG A 44 13.29 3.30 18.89
CA ARG A 44 13.43 3.64 17.46
C ARG A 44 14.77 4.33 17.20
N PRO A 45 15.36 4.17 16.01
CA PRO A 45 16.50 4.97 15.57
C PRO A 45 16.31 6.44 15.82
N SER A 46 17.36 7.13 16.28
CA SER A 46 17.38 8.57 16.52
C SER A 46 18.79 9.12 16.43
N GLY A 47 18.93 10.43 16.28
CA GLY A 47 20.21 11.11 16.17
C GLY A 47 20.63 11.41 14.72
N PRO A 48 21.88 11.89 14.51
CA PRO A 48 22.29 12.52 13.26
C PRO A 48 22.09 11.66 12.02
N LEU A 49 22.25 10.33 12.11
CA LEU A 49 22.11 9.43 10.96
C LEU A 49 20.65 9.18 10.61
N GLU A 50 19.76 9.07 11.61
CA GLU A 50 18.31 9.03 11.36
C GLU A 50 17.81 10.38 10.80
N ASP A 51 18.31 11.49 11.31
CA ASP A 51 18.00 12.82 10.77
C ASP A 51 18.44 12.93 9.30
N ALA A 52 19.63 12.42 8.97
CA ALA A 52 20.12 12.37 7.59
C ALA A 52 19.23 11.50 6.67
N ARG A 53 18.77 10.33 7.16
CA ARG A 53 17.79 9.50 6.46
C ARG A 53 16.50 10.26 6.17
N ILE A 54 15.99 10.97 7.18
CA ILE A 54 14.76 11.77 7.05
C ILE A 54 14.95 12.89 6.01
N VAL A 55 16.11 13.54 5.97
CA VAL A 55 16.40 14.57 4.95
C VAL A 55 16.42 13.95 3.54
N ALA A 56 17.10 12.82 3.35
CA ALA A 56 17.15 12.11 2.07
C ALA A 56 15.76 11.69 1.61
N ARG A 57 14.97 11.07 2.49
CA ARG A 57 13.57 10.70 2.23
C ARG A 57 12.72 11.91 1.84
N ASN A 58 12.86 13.03 2.53
CA ASN A 58 12.07 14.24 2.23
C ASN A 58 12.41 14.82 0.86
N ARG A 59 13.65 14.67 0.40
CA ARG A 59 14.05 15.05 -0.97
C ARG A 59 13.35 14.16 -2.01
N GLN A 60 13.36 12.84 -1.82
CA GLN A 60 12.61 11.94 -2.68
C GLN A 60 11.12 12.27 -2.65
N GLN A 61 10.54 12.43 -1.45
CA GLN A 61 9.13 12.77 -1.28
C GLN A 61 8.71 14.01 -2.05
N ALA A 62 9.54 15.07 -2.01
CA ALA A 62 9.26 16.31 -2.72
C ALA A 62 9.16 16.10 -4.24
N ARG A 63 9.87 15.11 -4.76
CA ARG A 63 9.91 14.79 -6.20
C ARG A 63 8.77 13.88 -6.61
N VAL A 64 8.55 12.77 -5.88
CA VAL A 64 7.63 11.70 -6.29
C VAL A 64 6.18 11.95 -5.93
N ARG A 65 5.90 12.90 -5.02
CA ARG A 65 4.56 13.13 -4.49
C ARG A 65 3.71 14.00 -5.40
N ILE A 66 2.60 13.46 -5.86
CA ILE A 66 1.59 14.16 -6.66
C ILE A 66 0.32 14.35 -5.82
N ARG A 67 -0.22 15.55 -5.75
CA ARG A 67 -1.42 15.90 -4.98
C ARG A 67 -2.55 16.42 -5.87
N PRO A 68 -3.38 15.54 -6.42
CA PRO A 68 -4.57 15.96 -7.17
C PRO A 68 -5.51 16.80 -6.30
N GLY A 69 -6.11 17.82 -6.88
CA GLY A 69 -7.14 18.62 -6.24
C GLY A 69 -8.53 17.96 -6.30
N SER A 70 -9.54 18.61 -5.70
CA SER A 70 -10.93 18.22 -5.90
C SER A 70 -11.37 18.44 -7.35
N ASN A 71 -12.44 17.74 -7.76
CA ASN A 71 -13.01 17.82 -9.12
C ASN A 71 -11.99 17.50 -10.23
N THR A 72 -11.14 16.49 -9.99
CA THR A 72 -10.06 16.10 -10.89
C THR A 72 -10.31 14.71 -11.46
N THR A 73 -10.20 14.57 -12.76
CA THR A 73 -10.13 13.28 -13.44
C THR A 73 -8.76 13.10 -14.06
N ILE A 74 -8.06 12.03 -13.70
CA ILE A 74 -6.79 11.63 -14.31
C ILE A 74 -7.05 10.35 -15.08
N VAL A 75 -6.85 10.40 -16.39
CA VAL A 75 -7.16 9.28 -17.28
C VAL A 75 -6.00 9.00 -18.22
N GLY A 76 -5.61 7.74 -18.32
CA GLY A 76 -4.65 7.29 -19.31
C GLY A 76 -5.28 7.22 -20.71
N LEU A 77 -4.65 7.86 -21.67
CA LEU A 77 -5.08 7.79 -23.07
C LEU A 77 -4.43 6.57 -23.75
N GLY A 78 -5.26 5.62 -24.18
CA GLY A 78 -4.80 4.34 -24.73
C GLY A 78 -4.31 3.37 -23.62
N LYS A 79 -3.60 2.32 -24.02
CA LYS A 79 -3.22 1.19 -23.14
C LYS A 79 -1.81 1.29 -22.53
N GLU A 80 -1.05 2.30 -22.90
CA GLU A 80 0.39 2.44 -22.55
C GLU A 80 0.64 3.62 -21.59
N ALA A 81 -0.41 4.16 -20.96
CA ALA A 81 -0.26 5.27 -20.03
C ALA A 81 0.26 4.76 -18.69
N THR A 82 1.51 5.05 -18.39
CA THR A 82 2.21 4.56 -17.19
C THR A 82 2.71 5.73 -16.35
N ILE A 83 2.47 5.63 -15.05
CA ILE A 83 3.04 6.49 -14.01
C ILE A 83 4.04 5.64 -13.24
N ARG A 84 5.32 5.98 -13.29
CA ARG A 84 6.38 5.23 -12.62
C ARG A 84 6.94 6.01 -11.44
N GLY A 85 7.14 5.30 -10.33
CA GLY A 85 7.80 5.83 -9.14
C GLY A 85 7.03 6.92 -8.39
N ALA A 86 5.83 7.31 -8.83
CA ALA A 86 5.06 8.36 -8.19
C ALA A 86 4.22 7.86 -7.02
N TRP A 87 4.02 8.74 -6.06
CA TRP A 87 3.06 8.61 -4.98
C TRP A 87 1.91 9.62 -5.17
N PHE A 88 0.71 9.13 -5.41
CA PHE A 88 -0.50 9.96 -5.45
C PHE A 88 -1.04 10.14 -4.03
N ASP A 89 -0.69 11.26 -3.39
CA ASP A 89 -1.15 11.62 -2.04
C ASP A 89 -2.46 12.44 -2.14
N LEU A 90 -3.59 11.74 -2.24
CA LEU A 90 -4.91 12.34 -2.20
C LEU A 90 -5.21 12.72 -0.75
N ARG A 91 -5.02 13.99 -0.41
CA ARG A 91 -5.17 14.45 0.96
C ARG A 91 -6.01 15.72 1.03
N GLY A 92 -7.06 15.69 1.86
CA GLY A 92 -7.77 16.87 2.32
C GLY A 92 -6.88 17.77 3.19
N ASN A 93 -7.33 18.98 3.48
CA ASN A 93 -6.63 19.90 4.36
C ASN A 93 -6.89 19.54 5.84
N SER A 94 -8.07 18.97 6.12
CA SER A 94 -8.47 18.51 7.46
C SER A 94 -9.68 17.59 7.36
N ALA A 95 -10.10 17.02 8.48
CA ALA A 95 -11.32 16.21 8.59
C ALA A 95 -12.61 16.95 8.19
N THR A 96 -12.60 18.28 8.21
CA THR A 96 -13.73 19.15 7.83
C THR A 96 -13.53 19.86 6.49
N ASP A 97 -12.31 19.87 5.95
CA ASP A 97 -11.98 20.43 4.64
C ASP A 97 -11.40 19.30 3.76
N ARG A 98 -12.30 18.45 3.31
CA ARG A 98 -12.00 17.25 2.52
C ARG A 98 -11.85 17.59 1.05
N ARG A 99 -10.96 16.88 0.37
CA ARG A 99 -11.01 16.86 -1.09
C ARG A 99 -12.04 15.83 -1.55
N SER A 100 -12.66 16.12 -2.68
CA SER A 100 -13.74 15.26 -3.20
C SER A 100 -13.80 15.25 -4.71
N ASN A 101 -14.56 14.28 -5.24
CA ASN A 101 -14.82 14.12 -6.67
C ASN A 101 -13.52 13.95 -7.46
N ILE A 102 -12.80 12.84 -7.17
CA ILE A 102 -11.54 12.50 -7.82
C ILE A 102 -11.69 11.15 -8.53
N ILE A 103 -11.33 11.12 -9.80
CA ILE A 103 -11.36 9.91 -10.62
C ILE A 103 -9.97 9.63 -11.16
N ILE A 104 -9.48 8.40 -10.95
CA ILE A 104 -8.18 7.93 -11.46
C ILE A 104 -8.43 6.65 -12.22
N ARG A 105 -8.21 6.68 -13.54
CA ARG A 105 -8.54 5.52 -14.36
C ARG A 105 -7.64 5.29 -15.55
N ASN A 106 -7.60 4.03 -15.99
CA ASN A 106 -6.91 3.57 -17.20
C ASN A 106 -5.41 3.91 -17.21
N LEU A 107 -4.75 3.76 -16.04
CA LEU A 107 -3.34 4.01 -15.84
C LEU A 107 -2.63 2.75 -15.34
N THR A 108 -1.36 2.62 -15.67
CA THR A 108 -0.47 1.69 -14.99
C THR A 108 0.36 2.46 -13.96
N PHE A 109 0.27 2.06 -12.68
CA PHE A 109 1.16 2.50 -11.61
C PHE A 109 2.27 1.46 -11.49
N GLU A 110 3.51 1.90 -11.63
CA GLU A 110 4.66 1.02 -11.69
C GLU A 110 5.77 1.51 -10.74
N ASP A 111 6.31 0.59 -9.95
CA ASP A 111 7.50 0.82 -9.14
C ASP A 111 7.42 2.05 -8.19
N THR A 112 6.29 2.25 -7.51
CA THR A 112 6.26 3.19 -6.38
C THR A 112 7.09 2.60 -5.24
N PHE A 113 8.16 3.29 -4.83
CA PHE A 113 9.04 2.80 -3.78
C PHE A 113 9.66 3.93 -2.95
N ASP A 114 10.05 3.60 -1.72
CA ASP A 114 10.79 4.44 -0.80
C ASP A 114 12.28 4.02 -0.78
N CYS A 115 13.17 4.92 -1.16
CA CYS A 115 14.61 4.71 -1.07
C CYS A 115 15.11 4.55 0.38
N PHE A 116 14.35 5.08 1.34
CA PHE A 116 14.79 5.29 2.72
C PHE A 116 13.77 4.78 3.73
N PRO A 117 13.35 3.50 3.65
CA PRO A 117 12.41 2.95 4.63
C PRO A 117 12.98 3.07 6.05
N ALA A 118 12.10 3.32 7.01
CA ALA A 118 12.47 3.44 8.41
C ALA A 118 12.57 2.08 9.07
N TRP A 119 13.63 1.83 9.84
CA TRP A 119 13.67 0.71 10.76
C TRP A 119 12.82 1.01 11.99
N ASP A 120 11.82 0.20 12.28
CA ASP A 120 11.03 0.27 13.51
C ASP A 120 11.18 -1.03 14.31
N PRO A 121 12.05 -1.06 15.34
CA PRO A 121 12.25 -2.22 16.19
C PRO A 121 11.01 -2.56 17.05
N LEU A 122 10.04 -1.64 17.15
CA LEU A 122 8.81 -1.81 17.93
C LEU A 122 7.64 -2.34 17.09
N ASP A 123 7.81 -2.45 15.77
CA ASP A 123 6.79 -2.99 14.89
C ASP A 123 6.83 -4.52 14.85
N GLY A 124 5.98 -5.14 15.65
CA GLY A 124 5.96 -6.59 15.83
C GLY A 124 7.11 -7.11 16.72
N ALA A 125 7.20 -8.42 16.86
CA ALA A 125 8.15 -9.06 17.79
C ALA A 125 9.63 -8.92 17.38
N GLN A 126 9.91 -8.69 16.12
CA GLN A 126 11.27 -8.63 15.58
C GLN A 126 11.62 -7.28 14.91
N GLY A 127 10.72 -6.30 14.96
CA GLY A 127 10.83 -5.08 14.21
C GLY A 127 10.46 -5.27 12.73
N ASN A 128 10.31 -4.18 12.00
CA ASN A 128 10.07 -4.15 10.57
C ASN A 128 10.70 -2.93 9.91
N TRP A 129 10.98 -3.05 8.61
CA TRP A 129 11.24 -1.92 7.74
C TRP A 129 9.92 -1.36 7.22
N ASN A 130 9.77 -0.05 7.26
CA ASN A 130 8.53 0.62 6.89
C ASN A 130 8.80 1.65 5.79
N ALA A 131 8.36 1.35 4.58
CA ALA A 131 8.26 2.31 3.50
C ALA A 131 7.10 3.29 3.76
N GLN A 132 7.11 4.43 3.08
CA GLN A 132 6.15 5.51 3.31
C GLN A 132 5.22 5.77 2.11
N TYR A 133 5.54 5.28 0.94
CA TYR A 133 4.84 5.65 -0.30
C TYR A 133 3.99 4.51 -0.81
N ASP A 134 2.66 4.75 -0.81
CA ASP A 134 1.70 3.95 -1.57
C ASP A 134 1.67 4.43 -3.03
N ALA A 135 1.19 3.60 -3.94
CA ALA A 135 0.89 4.13 -5.27
C ALA A 135 -0.21 5.21 -5.20
N ILE A 136 -1.26 4.96 -4.41
CA ILE A 136 -2.32 5.94 -4.11
C ILE A 136 -2.66 5.89 -2.63
N SER A 137 -2.46 6.99 -1.91
CA SER A 137 -2.94 7.18 -0.53
C SER A 137 -4.15 8.10 -0.51
N LEU A 138 -5.21 7.69 0.18
CA LEU A 138 -6.41 8.48 0.42
C LEU A 138 -6.48 8.85 1.91
N ARG A 139 -6.46 10.14 2.18
CA ARG A 139 -6.52 10.69 3.55
C ARG A 139 -7.43 11.91 3.58
N GLU A 140 -8.51 11.84 4.36
CA GLU A 140 -9.47 12.96 4.47
C GLU A 140 -10.07 13.36 3.10
N VAL A 141 -10.42 12.37 2.28
CA VAL A 141 -11.05 12.57 0.96
C VAL A 141 -12.35 11.81 0.87
N GLU A 142 -13.21 12.21 -0.07
CA GLU A 142 -14.48 11.51 -0.30
C GLU A 142 -14.90 11.55 -1.78
N ASN A 143 -15.79 10.63 -2.16
CA ASN A 143 -16.25 10.48 -3.55
C ASN A 143 -15.07 10.27 -4.51
N VAL A 144 -14.31 9.21 -4.27
CA VAL A 144 -13.14 8.83 -5.08
C VAL A 144 -13.44 7.55 -5.87
N TRP A 145 -13.10 7.55 -7.14
CA TRP A 145 -13.21 6.37 -8.00
C TRP A 145 -11.84 6.02 -8.61
N ILE A 146 -11.34 4.84 -8.27
CA ILE A 146 -10.09 4.25 -8.78
C ILE A 146 -10.48 3.08 -9.67
N ASP A 147 -10.31 3.21 -10.99
CA ASP A 147 -10.99 2.34 -11.94
C ASP A 147 -10.12 1.97 -13.14
N HIS A 148 -10.13 0.70 -13.56
CA HIS A 148 -9.39 0.20 -14.71
C HIS A 148 -7.88 0.51 -14.68
N ASN A 149 -7.25 0.50 -13.51
CA ASN A 149 -5.80 0.70 -13.39
C ASN A 149 -5.08 -0.63 -13.19
N THR A 150 -3.80 -0.64 -13.52
CA THR A 150 -2.87 -1.73 -13.18
C THR A 150 -1.85 -1.22 -12.18
N PHE A 151 -1.59 -1.99 -11.13
CA PHE A 151 -0.58 -1.70 -10.12
C PHE A 151 0.44 -2.85 -10.10
N ARG A 152 1.73 -2.54 -10.24
CA ARG A 152 2.78 -3.56 -10.29
C ARG A 152 4.15 -3.04 -9.88
N ASN A 153 5.02 -3.96 -9.46
CA ASN A 153 6.44 -3.71 -9.24
C ASN A 153 7.25 -4.53 -10.26
N VAL A 154 7.96 -3.87 -11.14
CA VAL A 154 8.69 -4.49 -12.24
C VAL A 154 10.19 -4.51 -11.99
N THR A 155 10.73 -3.36 -11.58
CA THR A 155 12.18 -3.18 -11.37
C THR A 155 12.63 -3.80 -10.05
N THR A 156 11.81 -3.68 -9.01
CA THR A 156 12.08 -4.20 -7.66
C THR A 156 10.91 -5.04 -7.15
N PRO A 157 10.69 -6.25 -7.70
CA PRO A 157 9.63 -7.12 -7.20
C PRO A 157 9.82 -7.45 -5.72
N ASN A 158 8.73 -7.56 -4.97
CA ASN A 158 8.78 -7.83 -3.52
C ASN A 158 9.58 -9.08 -3.15
N ASP A 159 9.61 -10.09 -4.03
CA ASP A 159 10.33 -11.34 -3.81
C ASP A 159 11.85 -11.19 -3.99
N SER A 160 12.32 -10.13 -4.64
CA SER A 160 13.74 -9.86 -4.89
C SER A 160 14.37 -8.92 -3.85
N LEU A 161 13.59 -8.39 -2.91
CA LEU A 161 14.09 -7.44 -1.93
C LEU A 161 15.08 -8.11 -0.96
N PRO A 162 16.21 -7.43 -0.63
CA PRO A 162 17.16 -7.93 0.34
C PRO A 162 16.56 -7.95 1.75
N SER A 163 17.24 -8.62 2.66
CA SER A 163 16.86 -8.63 4.07
C SER A 163 17.99 -8.06 4.94
N TYR A 164 17.63 -7.15 5.85
CA TYR A 164 18.51 -6.64 6.89
C TYR A 164 17.84 -6.81 8.25
N PHE A 165 18.63 -7.11 9.29
CA PHE A 165 18.13 -7.40 10.64
C PHE A 165 17.12 -8.56 10.67
N SER A 166 17.32 -9.54 9.79
CA SER A 166 16.43 -10.69 9.57
C SER A 166 15.01 -10.31 9.11
N ARG A 167 14.83 -9.10 8.57
CA ARG A 167 13.57 -8.60 8.01
C ARG A 167 13.78 -8.13 6.58
N LYS A 168 12.80 -8.41 5.72
CA LYS A 168 12.79 -7.90 4.35
C LYS A 168 12.93 -6.37 4.38
N PHE A 169 13.85 -5.83 3.59
CA PHE A 169 14.01 -4.39 3.43
C PHE A 169 12.87 -3.85 2.59
N GLU A 170 11.76 -3.57 3.24
CA GLU A 170 10.51 -3.23 2.59
C GLU A 170 10.55 -1.80 2.03
N VAL A 171 10.78 -1.69 0.73
CA VAL A 171 10.82 -0.42 0.00
C VAL A 171 9.45 -0.04 -0.58
N HIS A 172 8.48 -0.96 -0.53
CA HIS A 172 7.11 -0.73 -0.98
C HIS A 172 6.18 -0.68 0.23
N ASP A 173 5.29 0.33 0.29
CA ASP A 173 4.16 0.32 1.23
C ASP A 173 2.91 -0.25 0.54
N GLY A 174 1.76 0.37 0.61
CA GLY A 174 0.56 -0.11 -0.06
C GLY A 174 0.50 0.22 -1.55
N GLN A 175 -0.43 -0.40 -2.25
CA GLN A 175 -0.81 0.06 -3.58
C GLN A 175 -1.97 1.06 -3.52
N VAL A 176 -2.98 0.80 -2.68
CA VAL A 176 -4.08 1.74 -2.45
C VAL A 176 -4.46 1.73 -0.98
N ASP A 177 -4.10 2.76 -0.23
CA ASP A 177 -4.46 2.90 1.18
C ASP A 177 -5.54 3.95 1.41
N ILE A 178 -6.57 3.61 2.19
CA ILE A 178 -7.75 4.44 2.44
C ILE A 178 -7.88 4.66 3.94
N THR A 179 -7.52 5.85 4.42
CA THR A 179 -7.35 6.13 5.84
C THR A 179 -7.88 7.51 6.24
N ASN A 180 -7.77 7.85 7.52
CA ASN A 180 -8.07 9.16 8.09
C ASN A 180 -9.49 9.63 7.72
N GLY A 181 -10.48 8.76 7.90
CA GLY A 181 -11.87 9.07 7.64
C GLY A 181 -12.21 9.36 6.19
N SER A 182 -11.38 8.91 5.22
CA SER A 182 -11.78 8.92 3.80
C SER A 182 -13.06 8.12 3.62
N ASP A 183 -13.91 8.51 2.66
CA ASP A 183 -15.25 7.96 2.59
C ASP A 183 -15.81 7.90 1.16
N LEU A 184 -16.80 7.03 0.93
CA LEU A 184 -17.48 6.88 -0.36
C LEU A 184 -16.48 6.61 -1.50
N VAL A 185 -15.63 5.60 -1.31
CA VAL A 185 -14.59 5.22 -2.26
C VAL A 185 -14.99 3.97 -3.01
N THR A 186 -14.83 3.99 -4.32
CA THR A 186 -15.00 2.81 -5.18
C THR A 186 -13.67 2.45 -5.84
N VAL A 187 -13.27 1.19 -5.71
CA VAL A 187 -12.09 0.61 -6.36
C VAL A 187 -12.57 -0.54 -7.25
N SER A 188 -12.53 -0.34 -8.57
CA SER A 188 -13.18 -1.27 -9.50
C SER A 188 -12.36 -1.54 -10.75
N TRP A 189 -12.47 -2.77 -11.26
CA TRP A 189 -11.84 -3.19 -12.51
C TRP A 189 -10.32 -2.98 -12.56
N ASN A 190 -9.66 -2.93 -11.38
CA ASN A 190 -8.22 -2.79 -11.31
C ASN A 190 -7.54 -4.16 -11.31
N ARG A 191 -6.28 -4.15 -11.70
CA ARG A 191 -5.38 -5.27 -11.62
C ARG A 191 -4.24 -4.95 -10.66
N PHE A 192 -4.11 -5.74 -9.60
CA PHE A 192 -3.06 -5.63 -8.60
C PHE A 192 -2.13 -6.84 -8.72
N GLU A 193 -0.84 -6.63 -8.96
CA GLU A 193 0.11 -7.70 -9.29
C GLU A 193 1.27 -7.76 -8.31
N GLY A 194 1.53 -8.95 -7.75
CA GLY A 194 2.78 -9.30 -7.08
C GLY A 194 3.21 -8.37 -5.96
N HIS A 195 2.28 -7.99 -5.06
CA HIS A 195 2.54 -7.02 -3.99
C HIS A 195 2.27 -7.62 -2.61
N ASP A 196 3.11 -7.28 -1.61
CA ASP A 196 2.94 -7.83 -0.25
C ASP A 196 1.77 -7.16 0.48
N LYS A 197 1.90 -5.89 0.88
CA LYS A 197 0.92 -5.14 1.70
C LYS A 197 -0.01 -4.32 0.82
N LEU A 198 -1.04 -4.91 0.21
CA LEU A 198 -1.71 -4.31 -0.93
C LEU A 198 -2.61 -3.11 -0.57
N MET A 199 -3.56 -3.28 0.37
CA MET A 199 -4.58 -2.26 0.65
C MET A 199 -4.96 -2.21 2.12
N LEU A 200 -4.74 -1.08 2.76
CA LEU A 200 -5.14 -0.82 4.13
C LEU A 200 -6.34 0.13 4.16
N ILE A 201 -7.43 -0.30 4.82
CA ILE A 201 -8.60 0.54 5.08
C ILE A 201 -8.67 0.78 6.60
N GLY A 202 -8.33 2.00 7.02
CA GLY A 202 -8.15 2.35 8.44
C GLY A 202 -6.72 2.11 8.95
N SER A 203 -6.04 3.18 9.37
CA SER A 203 -4.59 3.22 9.60
C SER A 203 -4.11 2.41 10.82
N SER A 204 -4.82 2.46 11.93
CA SER A 204 -4.43 1.80 13.18
C SER A 204 -5.64 1.44 14.04
N ASP A 205 -5.46 0.55 15.00
CA ASP A 205 -6.53 0.16 15.95
C ASP A 205 -6.97 1.33 16.85
N GLY A 206 -6.13 2.35 17.01
CA GLY A 206 -6.44 3.58 17.74
C GLY A 206 -7.07 4.70 16.90
N ALA A 207 -7.25 4.53 15.59
CA ALA A 207 -7.78 5.56 14.68
C ALA A 207 -9.32 5.69 14.78
N THR A 208 -9.83 5.95 15.98
CA THR A 208 -11.27 5.99 16.26
C THR A 208 -12.02 7.12 15.53
N GLY A 209 -11.31 8.10 14.99
CA GLY A 209 -11.88 9.12 14.09
C GLY A 209 -12.39 8.56 12.77
N ASP A 210 -12.04 7.33 12.43
CA ASP A 210 -12.52 6.61 11.24
C ASP A 210 -13.95 6.04 11.41
N ARG A 211 -14.49 6.00 12.64
CA ARG A 211 -15.85 5.51 12.91
C ARG A 211 -16.91 6.26 12.09
N GLY A 212 -17.81 5.51 11.46
CA GLY A 212 -18.87 6.08 10.60
C GLY A 212 -18.38 6.62 9.25
N ARG A 213 -17.10 6.35 8.92
CA ARG A 213 -16.45 6.64 7.65
C ARG A 213 -15.90 5.36 7.04
N LEU A 214 -15.04 5.48 6.05
CA LEU A 214 -14.41 4.36 5.35
C LEU A 214 -15.46 3.42 4.71
N ARG A 215 -16.52 4.01 4.11
CA ARG A 215 -17.46 3.27 3.28
C ARG A 215 -16.80 3.04 1.94
N VAL A 216 -16.42 1.79 1.68
CA VAL A 216 -15.62 1.42 0.52
C VAL A 216 -16.27 0.26 -0.23
N THR A 217 -16.30 0.35 -1.54
CA THR A 217 -16.74 -0.73 -2.43
C THR A 217 -15.57 -1.21 -3.28
N LEU A 218 -15.30 -2.53 -3.24
CA LEU A 218 -14.28 -3.20 -4.04
C LEU A 218 -14.96 -4.19 -4.97
N HIS A 219 -14.92 -3.97 -6.29
CA HIS A 219 -15.58 -4.90 -7.21
C HIS A 219 -14.87 -5.07 -8.54
N HIS A 220 -14.99 -6.28 -9.10
CA HIS A 220 -14.44 -6.65 -10.39
C HIS A 220 -12.91 -6.43 -10.50
N ASN A 221 -12.20 -6.50 -9.37
CA ASN A 221 -10.74 -6.38 -9.37
C ASN A 221 -10.10 -7.78 -9.52
N LEU A 222 -8.93 -7.80 -10.13
CA LEU A 222 -8.01 -8.94 -10.09
C LEU A 222 -6.93 -8.67 -9.04
N PHE A 223 -6.87 -9.51 -8.01
CA PHE A 223 -5.77 -9.58 -7.04
C PHE A 223 -4.88 -10.76 -7.40
N ASP A 224 -3.76 -10.50 -8.06
CA ASP A 224 -2.86 -11.48 -8.59
C ASP A 224 -1.60 -11.60 -7.74
N ASP A 225 -1.47 -12.69 -6.99
CA ASP A 225 -0.39 -12.93 -6.03
C ASP A 225 -0.21 -11.78 -5.02
N ALA A 226 -1.31 -11.23 -4.53
CA ALA A 226 -1.29 -10.32 -3.38
C ALA A 226 -0.92 -11.09 -2.11
N GLY A 227 0.12 -10.67 -1.42
CA GLY A 227 0.62 -11.36 -0.21
C GLY A 227 -0.34 -11.22 0.97
N GLN A 228 -0.81 -10.02 1.22
CA GLN A 228 -1.75 -9.71 2.29
C GLN A 228 -2.53 -8.42 2.03
N ARG A 229 -3.53 -8.15 2.87
CA ARG A 229 -4.33 -6.91 2.85
C ARG A 229 -5.04 -6.67 1.50
N ALA A 230 -5.84 -7.61 1.08
CA ALA A 230 -6.65 -7.45 -0.13
C ALA A 230 -8.19 -7.48 0.15
N PRO A 231 -8.74 -6.60 1.04
CA PRO A 231 -8.07 -5.59 1.89
C PRO A 231 -7.86 -6.02 3.36
N ARG A 232 -7.12 -5.24 4.17
CA ARG A 232 -7.21 -5.24 5.63
C ARG A 232 -8.03 -4.05 6.10
N VAL A 233 -9.09 -4.29 6.90
CA VAL A 233 -10.08 -3.27 7.28
C VAL A 233 -10.09 -3.03 8.78
N ARG A 234 -10.16 -1.76 9.20
CA ARG A 234 -10.48 -1.30 10.55
C ARG A 234 -11.55 -0.22 10.46
N PHE A 235 -12.53 -0.23 11.34
CA PHE A 235 -13.66 0.73 11.42
C PHE A 235 -14.54 0.83 10.17
N GLY A 236 -14.03 0.46 8.99
CA GLY A 236 -14.70 0.63 7.70
C GLY A 236 -15.91 -0.28 7.50
N GLN A 237 -16.85 0.21 6.69
CA GLN A 237 -17.96 -0.56 6.13
C GLN A 237 -17.62 -0.87 4.68
N VAL A 238 -17.22 -2.10 4.43
CA VAL A 238 -16.61 -2.48 3.15
C VAL A 238 -17.44 -3.55 2.44
N HIS A 239 -17.85 -3.26 1.22
CA HIS A 239 -18.51 -4.21 0.32
C HIS A 239 -17.50 -4.75 -0.71
N ILE A 240 -17.33 -6.07 -0.76
CA ILE A 240 -16.35 -6.76 -1.60
C ILE A 240 -17.10 -7.77 -2.47
N TYR A 241 -17.24 -7.49 -3.78
CA TYR A 241 -18.00 -8.39 -4.64
C TYR A 241 -17.43 -8.55 -6.06
N ASN A 242 -17.66 -9.71 -6.64
CA ASN A 242 -17.24 -10.06 -8.00
C ASN A 242 -15.73 -9.82 -8.24
N ASN A 243 -14.89 -10.02 -7.24
CA ASN A 243 -13.45 -9.93 -7.42
C ASN A 243 -12.86 -11.32 -7.69
N TYR A 244 -11.73 -11.33 -8.39
CA TYR A 244 -10.95 -12.53 -8.64
C TYR A 244 -9.63 -12.47 -7.86
N TYR A 245 -9.42 -13.41 -6.94
CA TYR A 245 -8.19 -13.62 -6.20
C TYR A 245 -7.43 -14.78 -6.81
N ARG A 246 -6.27 -14.52 -7.41
CA ARG A 246 -5.40 -15.53 -7.99
C ARG A 246 -4.16 -15.69 -7.14
N ILE A 247 -4.03 -16.79 -6.39
CA ILE A 247 -3.00 -17.00 -5.37
C ILE A 247 -2.15 -18.19 -5.78
N ARG A 248 -0.97 -17.94 -6.33
CA ARG A 248 -0.04 -18.95 -6.88
C ARG A 248 1.27 -19.03 -6.10
N ASN A 249 1.57 -18.04 -5.25
CA ASN A 249 2.78 -17.97 -4.45
C ASN A 249 2.48 -18.25 -2.97
N PRO A 250 2.54 -19.52 -2.50
CA PRO A 250 2.19 -19.88 -1.13
C PRO A 250 3.18 -19.35 -0.09
N ASP A 251 4.43 -19.10 -0.48
CA ASP A 251 5.50 -18.69 0.44
C ASP A 251 5.34 -17.23 0.87
N ASN A 252 4.78 -16.40 -0.01
CA ASN A 252 4.52 -14.98 0.25
C ASN A 252 3.07 -14.69 0.64
N TYR A 253 2.18 -15.69 0.59
CA TYR A 253 0.77 -15.47 0.90
C TYR A 253 0.46 -15.61 2.39
N ALA A 254 -0.05 -14.55 3.00
CA ALA A 254 -0.53 -14.55 4.39
C ALA A 254 -2.06 -14.66 4.47
N TYR A 255 -2.79 -13.72 3.88
CA TYR A 255 -4.26 -13.70 3.86
C TYR A 255 -4.78 -12.70 2.79
N SER A 256 -6.06 -12.83 2.42
CA SER A 256 -6.75 -11.84 1.56
C SER A 256 -7.52 -10.82 2.41
N TRP A 257 -8.50 -11.27 3.20
CA TRP A 257 -9.35 -10.38 3.99
C TRP A 257 -8.91 -10.31 5.45
N GLY A 258 -8.47 -9.13 5.88
CA GLY A 258 -8.11 -8.84 7.26
C GLY A 258 -9.26 -8.17 8.00
N VAL A 259 -9.87 -8.87 8.97
CA VAL A 259 -11.00 -8.40 9.75
C VAL A 259 -10.45 -7.73 11.01
N GLY A 260 -10.29 -6.42 10.95
CA GLY A 260 -9.74 -5.59 12.04
C GLY A 260 -10.82 -5.06 12.98
N ILE A 261 -10.36 -4.30 13.97
CA ILE A 261 -11.22 -3.75 15.01
C ILE A 261 -12.39 -2.95 14.41
N GLU A 262 -13.60 -3.19 14.89
CA GLU A 262 -14.84 -2.51 14.49
C GLU A 262 -15.10 -2.50 12.97
N SER A 263 -14.41 -3.32 12.18
CA SER A 263 -14.68 -3.45 10.76
C SER A 263 -16.01 -4.16 10.49
N GLN A 264 -16.69 -3.78 9.42
CA GLN A 264 -17.91 -4.42 8.93
C GLN A 264 -17.69 -4.76 7.44
N ILE A 265 -17.43 -6.04 7.18
CA ILE A 265 -17.15 -6.51 5.82
C ILE A 265 -18.33 -7.34 5.34
N TYR A 266 -18.86 -6.98 4.17
CA TYR A 266 -19.82 -7.78 3.42
C TYR A 266 -19.16 -8.24 2.13
N ALA A 267 -18.95 -9.55 1.98
CA ALA A 267 -18.21 -10.12 0.85
C ALA A 267 -19.07 -11.15 0.12
N GLU A 268 -19.34 -10.93 -1.16
CA GLU A 268 -20.19 -11.83 -1.96
C GLU A 268 -19.68 -12.04 -3.38
N GLU A 269 -20.01 -13.20 -3.94
CA GLU A 269 -19.75 -13.55 -5.35
C GLU A 269 -18.27 -13.39 -5.77
N ASN A 270 -17.31 -13.49 -4.84
CA ASN A 270 -15.89 -13.47 -5.17
C ASN A 270 -15.40 -14.86 -5.53
N PHE A 271 -14.38 -14.94 -6.38
CA PHE A 271 -13.75 -16.20 -6.76
C PHE A 271 -12.28 -16.24 -6.33
N PHE A 272 -11.89 -17.33 -5.64
CA PHE A 272 -10.53 -17.58 -5.19
C PHE A 272 -9.95 -18.77 -5.94
N PHE A 273 -8.99 -18.51 -6.83
CA PHE A 273 -8.09 -19.53 -7.35
C PHE A 273 -6.87 -19.61 -6.45
N SER A 274 -6.60 -20.77 -5.86
CA SER A 274 -5.42 -20.99 -5.04
C SER A 274 -4.77 -22.34 -5.31
N LEU A 275 -3.45 -22.41 -5.15
CA LEU A 275 -2.74 -23.68 -5.12
C LEU A 275 -3.18 -24.51 -3.91
N ARG A 276 -3.05 -25.87 -4.01
CA ARG A 276 -3.52 -26.79 -2.97
C ARG A 276 -2.91 -26.56 -1.58
N GLN A 277 -1.72 -25.98 -1.52
CA GLN A 277 -1.04 -25.65 -0.27
C GLN A 277 -1.73 -24.51 0.51
N ILE A 278 -2.57 -23.72 -0.15
CA ILE A 278 -3.27 -22.57 0.45
C ILE A 278 -4.71 -22.99 0.69
N THR A 279 -5.04 -23.23 1.93
CA THR A 279 -6.39 -23.67 2.33
C THR A 279 -7.33 -22.48 2.53
N PRO A 280 -8.65 -22.62 2.33
CA PRO A 280 -9.61 -21.50 2.41
C PRO A 280 -9.63 -20.79 3.75
N ASP A 281 -9.26 -21.45 4.85
CA ASP A 281 -9.12 -20.82 6.18
C ASP A 281 -8.04 -19.73 6.22
N ARG A 282 -7.05 -19.77 5.32
CA ARG A 282 -6.04 -18.73 5.18
C ARG A 282 -6.54 -17.48 4.45
N PHE A 283 -7.68 -17.53 3.76
CA PHE A 283 -8.18 -16.35 3.04
C PHE A 283 -8.61 -15.22 4.00
N ILE A 284 -8.97 -15.56 5.24
CA ILE A 284 -9.50 -14.61 6.22
C ILE A 284 -8.63 -14.62 7.47
N ALA A 285 -8.06 -13.47 7.81
CA ALA A 285 -7.34 -13.28 9.06
C ALA A 285 -8.09 -12.32 9.99
N ARG A 286 -8.18 -12.67 11.28
CA ARG A 286 -8.87 -11.86 12.29
C ARG A 286 -7.87 -11.04 13.09
N PHE A 287 -8.09 -9.73 13.15
CA PHE A 287 -7.28 -8.75 13.87
C PHE A 287 -8.21 -7.92 14.78
N ASN A 288 -8.69 -8.53 15.83
CA ASN A 288 -9.65 -7.95 16.81
C ASN A 288 -11.04 -7.59 16.23
N GLY A 289 -11.33 -7.98 14.99
CA GLY A 289 -12.64 -7.78 14.36
C GLY A 289 -13.47 -9.05 14.33
N THR A 290 -14.78 -8.91 14.28
CA THR A 290 -15.74 -10.04 14.31
C THR A 290 -16.78 -9.98 13.20
N ALA A 291 -17.04 -8.80 12.61
CA ALA A 291 -18.12 -8.60 11.66
C ALA A 291 -17.65 -8.85 10.21
N LEU A 292 -17.88 -10.07 9.76
CA LEU A 292 -17.72 -10.48 8.36
C LEU A 292 -18.93 -11.32 7.95
N THR A 293 -19.63 -10.89 6.92
CA THR A 293 -20.63 -11.69 6.19
C THR A 293 -20.05 -12.11 4.86
N ALA A 294 -19.98 -13.41 4.61
CA ALA A 294 -19.45 -13.97 3.36
C ALA A 294 -20.49 -14.87 2.70
N ILE A 295 -20.96 -14.53 1.50
CA ILE A 295 -22.06 -15.20 0.81
C ILE A 295 -21.63 -15.55 -0.63
N ASN A 296 -21.93 -16.74 -1.08
CA ASN A 296 -21.73 -17.22 -2.46
C ASN A 296 -20.30 -17.00 -3.00
N ASN A 297 -19.29 -16.94 -2.11
CA ASN A 297 -17.91 -16.87 -2.57
C ASN A 297 -17.45 -18.29 -2.96
N LEU A 298 -16.80 -18.41 -4.11
CA LEU A 298 -16.36 -19.67 -4.67
C LEU A 298 -14.84 -19.81 -4.56
N THR A 299 -14.39 -21.05 -4.44
CA THR A 299 -12.96 -21.38 -4.53
C THR A 299 -12.70 -22.30 -5.70
N SER A 300 -11.45 -22.40 -6.16
CA SER A 300 -11.05 -23.38 -7.19
C SER A 300 -11.23 -24.85 -6.76
N ARG A 301 -11.71 -25.09 -5.54
CA ARG A 301 -12.05 -26.42 -5.01
C ARG A 301 -13.54 -26.74 -5.12
N ASP A 302 -14.34 -25.74 -5.41
CA ASP A 302 -15.79 -25.84 -5.56
C ASP A 302 -16.22 -26.06 -7.01
N VAL A 303 -15.24 -26.02 -7.95
CA VAL A 303 -15.44 -26.11 -9.40
C VAL A 303 -14.78 -27.34 -9.98
#